data_2f34a4e5de0524645c60080820e1d27f
#
_entry.id   2f34a4e5de0524645c60080820e1d27f
#
_cell.length_a   1.000
_cell.length_b   1.000
_cell.length_c   1.000
_cell.angle_alpha   90.00
_cell.angle_beta   90.00
_cell.angle_gamma   90.00
#
_symmetry.space_group_name_H-M   'P 1'
#
loop_
_entity.id
_entity.type
_entity.pdbx_description
1 polymer ?
#
loop_
_entity_poly.entity_id
_entity_poly.type
_entity_poly.pdbx_seq_one_letter_code
_entity_poly.pdbx_strand_id
1 'polypeptide(L)'
;MNESRLVCIVDDDASVRDSLSIMLGLKEFDCRTYESSEAFLSAAPDKPCCLVLDLNMAGMSGLDLQKKLGGLHRPVEVIFLTAFADVDVMRLAFLNQAVDFLEKPVVMSVLLDAIERSFERLKSNAVATIRTQSFETLTPREREVMTAIAQGMTHREVGALLGISPRTVEVHKGRVMEKLGAKTLAELVRMNIERAH
;
A
#
# COMPACT_ATOMS: atom_id res chain seq x y z
N MET A 1 -18.69 -9.19 -4.33
CA MET A 1 -17.68 -9.85 -5.20
C MET A 1 -16.43 -9.93 -4.39
N ASN A 2 -15.95 -11.14 -4.09
CA ASN A 2 -14.72 -11.33 -3.33
C ASN A 2 -13.57 -10.80 -4.21
N GLU A 3 -12.88 -9.74 -3.78
CA GLU A 3 -11.70 -9.27 -4.51
C GLU A 3 -10.68 -10.40 -4.53
N SER A 4 -10.29 -10.82 -5.74
CA SER A 4 -9.29 -11.86 -5.95
C SER A 4 -8.01 -11.47 -5.23
N ARG A 5 -7.63 -12.25 -4.22
CA ARG A 5 -6.43 -12.05 -3.40
C ARG A 5 -5.25 -12.67 -4.12
N LEU A 6 -4.53 -11.83 -4.88
CA LEU A 6 -3.44 -12.28 -5.73
C LEU A 6 -2.14 -12.43 -4.93
N VAL A 7 -1.56 -13.62 -4.96
CA VAL A 7 -0.23 -13.93 -4.44
C VAL A 7 0.70 -14.28 -5.60
N CYS A 8 1.77 -13.54 -5.75
CA CYS A 8 2.83 -13.83 -6.70
C CYS A 8 3.97 -14.56 -5.99
N ILE A 9 4.47 -15.64 -6.57
CA ILE A 9 5.55 -16.45 -6.02
C ILE A 9 6.74 -16.35 -6.99
N VAL A 10 7.88 -15.87 -6.50
CA VAL A 10 9.11 -15.75 -7.28
C VAL A 10 10.20 -16.56 -6.58
N ASP A 11 10.65 -17.61 -7.23
CA ASP A 11 11.65 -18.55 -6.72
C ASP A 11 12.27 -19.26 -7.92
N ASP A 12 13.55 -19.55 -7.94
CA ASP A 12 14.19 -20.25 -9.07
C ASP A 12 13.97 -21.78 -8.99
N ASP A 13 13.61 -22.33 -7.82
CA ASP A 13 13.23 -23.74 -7.66
C ASP A 13 11.77 -23.98 -8.05
N ALA A 14 11.54 -24.72 -9.15
CA ALA A 14 10.22 -25.11 -9.62
C ALA A 14 9.40 -25.88 -8.57
N SER A 15 10.06 -26.75 -7.78
CA SER A 15 9.39 -27.56 -6.76
C SER A 15 8.80 -26.70 -5.63
N VAL A 16 9.51 -25.62 -5.27
CA VAL A 16 9.04 -24.65 -4.27
C VAL A 16 7.84 -23.88 -4.83
N ARG A 17 7.95 -23.38 -6.05
CA ARG A 17 6.85 -22.64 -6.71
C ARG A 17 5.59 -23.48 -6.81
N ASP A 18 5.70 -24.74 -7.29
CA ASP A 18 4.55 -25.64 -7.47
C ASP A 18 3.91 -25.99 -6.13
N SER A 19 4.73 -26.33 -5.12
CA SER A 19 4.24 -26.67 -3.78
C SER A 19 3.49 -25.50 -3.13
N LEU A 20 4.05 -24.30 -3.18
CA LEU A 20 3.42 -23.11 -2.60
C LEU A 20 2.16 -22.72 -3.36
N SER A 21 2.18 -22.79 -4.69
CA SER A 21 1.01 -22.47 -5.53
C SER A 21 -0.16 -23.40 -5.24
N ILE A 22 0.08 -24.72 -5.12
CA ILE A 22 -0.95 -25.69 -4.78
C ILE A 22 -1.50 -25.43 -3.37
N MET A 23 -0.62 -25.26 -2.37
CA MET A 23 -1.04 -25.08 -1.00
C MET A 23 -1.82 -23.77 -0.79
N LEU A 24 -1.41 -22.68 -1.43
CA LEU A 24 -2.11 -21.39 -1.35
C LEU A 24 -3.40 -21.42 -2.18
N GLY A 25 -3.44 -22.14 -3.32
CA GLY A 25 -4.65 -22.35 -4.08
C GLY A 25 -5.74 -23.09 -3.29
N LEU A 26 -5.37 -24.07 -2.46
CA LEU A 26 -6.30 -24.74 -1.52
C LEU A 26 -6.86 -23.79 -0.44
N LYS A 27 -6.25 -22.63 -0.25
CA LYS A 27 -6.70 -21.56 0.65
C LYS A 27 -7.40 -20.40 -0.09
N GLU A 28 -7.83 -20.67 -1.34
CA GLU A 28 -8.58 -19.74 -2.19
C GLU A 28 -7.81 -18.46 -2.58
N PHE A 29 -6.45 -18.50 -2.57
CA PHE A 29 -5.65 -17.44 -3.15
C PHE A 29 -5.50 -17.65 -4.67
N ASP A 30 -5.54 -16.56 -5.42
CA ASP A 30 -5.14 -16.54 -6.83
C ASP A 30 -3.60 -16.49 -6.89
N CYS A 31 -2.96 -17.51 -7.46
CA CYS A 31 -1.51 -17.64 -7.47
C CYS A 31 -0.93 -17.46 -8.86
N ARG A 32 0.16 -16.68 -8.96
CA ARG A 32 1.01 -16.60 -10.16
C ARG A 32 2.45 -16.88 -9.77
N THR A 33 3.12 -17.69 -10.59
CA THR A 33 4.50 -18.11 -10.33
C THR A 33 5.45 -17.54 -11.38
N TYR A 34 6.67 -17.20 -10.95
CA TYR A 34 7.72 -16.67 -11.79
C TYR A 34 9.04 -17.31 -11.40
N GLU A 35 9.85 -17.65 -12.39
CA GLU A 35 11.14 -18.34 -12.19
C GLU A 35 12.29 -17.41 -11.84
N SER A 36 12.12 -16.09 -11.95
CA SER A 36 13.15 -15.09 -11.64
C SER A 36 12.56 -13.71 -11.36
N SER A 37 13.35 -12.84 -10.76
CA SER A 37 13.04 -11.44 -10.57
C SER A 37 12.75 -10.71 -11.88
N GLU A 38 13.49 -11.03 -12.94
CA GLU A 38 13.33 -10.45 -14.27
C GLU A 38 12.02 -10.89 -14.92
N ALA A 39 11.67 -12.16 -14.79
CA ALA A 39 10.39 -12.70 -15.26
C ALA A 39 9.21 -11.99 -14.58
N PHE A 40 9.30 -11.78 -13.26
CA PHE A 40 8.29 -11.00 -12.53
C PHE A 40 8.21 -9.56 -13.03
N LEU A 41 9.32 -8.84 -13.18
CA LEU A 41 9.32 -7.44 -13.63
C LEU A 41 8.72 -7.26 -15.02
N SER A 42 8.95 -8.23 -15.92
CA SER A 42 8.44 -8.17 -17.30
C SER A 42 6.95 -8.45 -17.42
N ALA A 43 6.38 -9.24 -16.50
CA ALA A 43 5.00 -9.70 -16.52
C ALA A 43 4.26 -9.43 -15.20
N ALA A 44 4.76 -8.49 -14.38
CA ALA A 44 4.14 -8.14 -13.11
C ALA A 44 2.70 -7.67 -13.28
N PRO A 45 1.77 -8.14 -12.44
CA PRO A 45 0.38 -7.75 -12.54
C PRO A 45 0.19 -6.26 -12.22
N ASP A 46 -0.77 -5.62 -12.87
CA ASP A 46 -1.18 -4.25 -12.56
C ASP A 46 -2.04 -4.16 -11.28
N LYS A 47 -2.50 -5.31 -10.78
CA LYS A 47 -3.30 -5.42 -9.57
C LYS A 47 -2.42 -5.44 -8.31
N PRO A 48 -2.94 -4.94 -7.17
CA PRO A 48 -2.30 -5.13 -5.88
C PRO A 48 -2.05 -6.62 -5.60
N CYS A 49 -0.83 -6.95 -5.14
CA CYS A 49 -0.49 -8.35 -4.84
C CYS A 49 0.46 -8.48 -3.65
N CYS A 50 0.38 -9.62 -2.98
CA CYS A 50 1.40 -10.10 -2.07
C CYS A 50 2.46 -10.85 -2.88
N LEU A 51 3.74 -10.47 -2.72
CA LEU A 51 4.87 -11.11 -3.39
C LEU A 51 5.64 -11.96 -2.39
N VAL A 52 5.56 -13.28 -2.55
CA VAL A 52 6.39 -14.26 -1.86
C VAL A 52 7.65 -14.45 -2.69
N LEU A 53 8.79 -14.02 -2.19
CA LEU A 53 10.01 -13.81 -2.96
C LEU A 53 11.20 -14.55 -2.35
N ASP A 54 11.83 -15.43 -3.13
CA ASP A 54 13.12 -15.96 -2.71
C ASP A 54 14.19 -14.87 -2.71
N LEU A 55 15.01 -14.92 -1.68
CA LEU A 55 16.10 -13.97 -1.53
C LEU A 55 17.24 -14.24 -2.51
N ASN A 56 17.61 -15.52 -2.64
CA ASN A 56 18.81 -15.96 -3.33
C ASN A 56 18.45 -16.67 -4.64
N MET A 57 18.41 -15.92 -5.71
CA MET A 57 18.15 -16.41 -7.05
C MET A 57 19.31 -16.07 -7.99
N ALA A 58 19.48 -16.84 -9.06
CA ALA A 58 20.39 -16.49 -10.13
C ALA A 58 19.97 -15.18 -10.81
N GLY A 59 20.91 -14.31 -11.14
CA GLY A 59 20.63 -13.01 -11.75
C GLY A 59 20.30 -11.93 -10.71
N MET A 60 19.12 -11.33 -10.81
CA MET A 60 18.70 -10.28 -9.89
C MET A 60 18.24 -10.88 -8.56
N SER A 61 18.88 -10.47 -7.46
CA SER A 61 18.49 -10.91 -6.11
C SER A 61 17.10 -10.40 -5.71
N GLY A 62 16.47 -11.08 -4.74
CA GLY A 62 15.19 -10.64 -4.20
C GLY A 62 15.24 -9.23 -3.59
N LEU A 63 16.36 -8.85 -2.94
CA LEU A 63 16.54 -7.49 -2.42
C LEU A 63 16.61 -6.42 -3.52
N ASP A 64 17.25 -6.72 -4.63
CA ASP A 64 17.34 -5.78 -5.75
C ASP A 64 15.98 -5.62 -6.44
N LEU A 65 15.20 -6.70 -6.52
CA LEU A 65 13.81 -6.63 -6.98
C LEU A 65 12.98 -5.73 -6.06
N GLN A 66 13.05 -5.95 -4.73
CA GLN A 66 12.31 -5.12 -3.76
C GLN A 66 12.64 -3.62 -3.92
N LYS A 67 13.93 -3.27 -4.04
CA LYS A 67 14.36 -1.87 -4.25
C LYS A 67 13.76 -1.28 -5.53
N LYS A 68 13.77 -2.05 -6.63
CA LYS A 68 13.17 -1.61 -7.90
C LYS A 68 11.66 -1.40 -7.80
N LEU A 69 10.95 -2.28 -7.10
CA LEU A 69 9.51 -2.15 -6.89
C LEU A 69 9.14 -0.90 -6.09
N GLY A 70 9.92 -0.57 -5.06
CA GLY A 70 9.76 0.68 -4.29
C GLY A 70 9.87 1.93 -5.16
N GLY A 71 10.81 1.95 -6.12
CA GLY A 71 10.97 3.05 -7.08
C GLY A 71 9.85 3.17 -8.11
N LEU A 72 9.14 2.08 -8.39
CA LEU A 72 8.04 2.04 -9.36
C LEU A 72 6.67 2.36 -8.77
N HIS A 73 6.58 2.59 -7.45
CA HIS A 73 5.33 2.86 -6.71
C HIS A 73 4.22 1.82 -7.01
N ARG A 74 4.59 0.57 -7.25
CA ARG A 74 3.62 -0.49 -7.48
C ARG A 74 3.02 -0.98 -6.16
N PRO A 75 1.71 -1.30 -6.11
CA PRO A 75 1.06 -1.80 -4.91
C PRO A 75 1.41 -3.28 -4.68
N VAL A 76 2.65 -3.52 -4.25
CA VAL A 76 3.21 -4.85 -4.00
C VAL A 76 3.77 -4.88 -2.59
N GLU A 77 3.31 -5.82 -1.78
CA GLU A 77 3.85 -6.08 -0.44
C GLU A 77 4.71 -7.34 -0.46
N VAL A 78 5.94 -7.26 0.04
CA VAL A 78 6.95 -8.31 -0.11
C VAL A 78 7.12 -9.12 1.17
N ILE A 79 7.07 -10.45 1.03
CA ILE A 79 7.46 -11.43 2.05
C ILE A 79 8.65 -12.19 1.48
N PHE A 80 9.79 -12.19 2.19
CA PHE A 80 10.95 -12.96 1.77
C PHE A 80 10.87 -14.40 2.27
N LEU A 81 11.29 -15.33 1.40
CA LEU A 81 11.67 -16.70 1.78
C LEU A 81 13.16 -16.88 1.58
N THR A 82 13.85 -17.56 2.50
CA THR A 82 15.27 -17.79 2.39
C THR A 82 15.69 -19.11 3.04
N ALA A 83 16.72 -19.75 2.49
CA ALA A 83 17.34 -20.92 3.14
C ALA A 83 18.29 -20.52 4.29
N PHE A 84 18.75 -19.27 4.34
CA PHE A 84 19.65 -18.75 5.35
C PHE A 84 19.24 -17.36 5.80
N ALA A 85 19.01 -17.20 7.09
CA ALA A 85 18.67 -15.94 7.72
C ALA A 85 19.95 -15.16 8.07
N ASP A 86 20.37 -14.25 7.19
CA ASP A 86 21.41 -13.26 7.49
C ASP A 86 20.77 -12.01 8.11
N VAL A 87 21.24 -11.63 9.30
CA VAL A 87 20.67 -10.50 10.07
C VAL A 87 20.82 -9.18 9.32
N ASP A 88 21.93 -8.95 8.63
CA ASP A 88 22.15 -7.70 7.87
C ASP A 88 21.23 -7.61 6.66
N VAL A 89 21.02 -8.74 5.99
CA VAL A 89 20.09 -8.86 4.86
C VAL A 89 18.65 -8.65 5.34
N MET A 90 18.27 -9.28 6.45
CA MET A 90 16.96 -9.12 7.07
C MET A 90 16.69 -7.68 7.45
N ARG A 91 17.66 -7.00 8.04
CA ARG A 91 17.59 -5.58 8.36
C ARG A 91 17.36 -4.72 7.12
N LEU A 92 18.07 -4.97 6.03
CA LEU A 92 17.87 -4.25 4.76
C LEU A 92 16.48 -4.51 4.17
N ALA A 93 15.98 -5.74 4.23
CA ALA A 93 14.63 -6.08 3.78
C ALA A 93 13.56 -5.27 4.53
N PHE A 94 13.67 -5.21 5.87
CA PHE A 94 12.72 -4.43 6.69
C PHE A 94 12.86 -2.91 6.52
N LEU A 95 14.08 -2.39 6.34
CA LEU A 95 14.29 -0.97 6.00
C LEU A 95 13.62 -0.60 4.66
N ASN A 96 13.54 -1.53 3.73
CA ASN A 96 12.81 -1.40 2.48
C ASN A 96 11.34 -1.85 2.59
N GLN A 97 10.80 -1.90 3.82
CA GLN A 97 9.38 -2.14 4.12
C GLN A 97 8.88 -3.56 3.78
N ALA A 98 9.73 -4.59 3.79
CA ALA A 98 9.24 -5.96 3.74
C ALA A 98 8.20 -6.22 4.83
N VAL A 99 7.17 -7.02 4.51
CA VAL A 99 6.13 -7.41 5.48
C VAL A 99 6.68 -8.40 6.47
N ASP A 100 7.45 -9.37 5.95
CA ASP A 100 8.05 -10.42 6.76
C ASP A 100 9.26 -11.06 6.05
N PHE A 101 9.98 -11.87 6.82
CA PHE A 101 11.15 -12.60 6.38
C PHE A 101 11.12 -14.00 7.00
N LEU A 102 10.88 -15.03 6.19
CA LEU A 102 10.61 -16.39 6.63
C LEU A 102 11.72 -17.34 6.17
N GLU A 103 12.10 -18.27 7.02
CA GLU A 103 13.11 -19.27 6.71
C GLU A 103 12.49 -20.52 6.07
N LYS A 104 13.16 -21.07 5.05
CA LYS A 104 12.80 -22.37 4.46
C LYS A 104 13.35 -23.53 5.33
N PRO A 105 12.58 -24.61 5.61
CA PRO A 105 11.25 -24.91 5.08
C PRO A 105 10.16 -24.08 5.79
N VAL A 106 9.31 -23.43 4.99
CA VAL A 106 8.29 -22.50 5.51
C VAL A 106 7.17 -23.25 6.24
N VAL A 107 6.82 -22.75 7.42
CA VAL A 107 5.64 -23.20 8.17
C VAL A 107 4.41 -22.51 7.59
N MET A 108 3.47 -23.28 7.04
CA MET A 108 2.32 -22.75 6.29
C MET A 108 1.47 -21.74 7.09
N SER A 109 1.23 -21.99 8.39
CA SER A 109 0.47 -21.04 9.23
C SER A 109 1.17 -19.68 9.33
N VAL A 110 2.51 -19.66 9.47
CA VAL A 110 3.29 -18.42 9.55
C VAL A 110 3.25 -17.66 8.21
N LEU A 111 3.35 -18.38 7.09
CA LEU A 111 3.23 -17.77 5.76
C LEU A 111 1.83 -17.17 5.55
N LEU A 112 0.78 -17.90 5.93
CA LEU A 112 -0.59 -17.39 5.82
C LEU A 112 -0.81 -16.12 6.65
N ASP A 113 -0.31 -16.08 7.88
CA ASP A 113 -0.39 -14.87 8.72
C ASP A 113 0.37 -13.69 8.10
N ALA A 114 1.52 -13.93 7.48
CA ALA A 114 2.27 -12.89 6.76
C ALA A 114 1.52 -12.39 5.52
N ILE A 115 0.89 -13.30 4.76
CA ILE A 115 0.06 -12.96 3.60
C ILE A 115 -1.16 -12.12 4.03
N GLU A 116 -1.83 -12.46 5.14
CA GLU A 116 -2.94 -11.65 5.67
C GLU A 116 -2.47 -10.23 6.01
N ARG A 117 -1.35 -10.08 6.71
CA ARG A 117 -0.76 -8.75 6.99
C ARG A 117 -0.42 -7.98 5.71
N SER A 118 0.05 -8.66 4.66
CA SER A 118 0.30 -8.04 3.35
C SER A 118 -0.98 -7.41 2.78
N PHE A 119 -2.09 -8.15 2.77
CA PHE A 119 -3.35 -7.64 2.24
C PHE A 119 -3.95 -6.51 3.09
N GLU A 120 -3.77 -6.54 4.41
CA GLU A 120 -4.17 -5.43 5.28
C GLU A 120 -3.36 -4.15 4.95
N ARG A 121 -2.04 -4.28 4.74
CA ARG A 121 -1.19 -3.14 4.32
C ARG A 121 -1.57 -2.61 2.93
N LEU A 122 -1.81 -3.50 1.95
CA LEU A 122 -2.28 -3.10 0.62
C LEU A 122 -3.59 -2.31 0.69
N LYS A 123 -4.55 -2.74 1.50
CA LYS A 123 -5.81 -2.01 1.71
C LYS A 123 -5.58 -0.64 2.33
N SER A 124 -4.76 -0.57 3.37
CA SER A 124 -4.43 0.70 4.05
C SER A 124 -3.73 1.67 3.11
N ASN A 125 -2.75 1.18 2.33
CA ASN A 125 -2.02 1.98 1.35
C ASN A 125 -2.92 2.46 0.20
N ALA A 126 -3.84 1.64 -0.29
CA ALA A 126 -4.80 2.03 -1.31
C ALA A 126 -5.72 3.17 -0.81
N VAL A 127 -6.21 3.08 0.43
CA VAL A 127 -7.01 4.14 1.05
C VAL A 127 -6.20 5.43 1.20
N ALA A 128 -4.94 5.34 1.63
CA ALA A 128 -4.05 6.50 1.75
C ALA A 128 -3.78 7.16 0.38
N THR A 129 -3.55 6.36 -0.66
CA THR A 129 -3.31 6.86 -2.03
C THR A 129 -4.55 7.58 -2.59
N ILE A 130 -5.73 6.99 -2.45
CA ILE A 130 -7.00 7.61 -2.89
C ILE A 130 -7.19 8.95 -2.15
N ARG A 131 -6.93 9.00 -0.85
CA ARG A 131 -7.01 10.24 -0.06
C ARG A 131 -6.03 11.29 -0.57
N THR A 132 -4.77 10.95 -0.80
CA THR A 132 -3.76 11.89 -1.31
C THR A 132 -4.18 12.46 -2.66
N GLN A 133 -4.61 11.61 -3.59
CA GLN A 133 -5.11 12.05 -4.90
C GLN A 133 -6.33 12.97 -4.77
N SER A 134 -7.25 12.67 -3.86
CA SER A 134 -8.41 13.53 -3.60
C SER A 134 -8.00 14.92 -3.11
N PHE A 135 -6.98 15.04 -2.26
CA PHE A 135 -6.45 16.34 -1.83
C PHE A 135 -5.82 17.14 -2.97
N GLU A 136 -5.24 16.49 -3.95
CA GLU A 136 -4.67 17.16 -5.13
C GLU A 136 -5.74 17.79 -6.01
N THR A 137 -6.96 17.29 -5.98
CA THR A 137 -8.09 17.85 -6.72
C THR A 137 -8.66 19.15 -6.13
N LEU A 138 -8.25 19.50 -4.90
CA LEU A 138 -8.67 20.72 -4.25
C LEU A 138 -8.01 21.94 -4.90
N THR A 139 -8.81 22.95 -5.21
CA THR A 139 -8.27 24.26 -5.61
C THR A 139 -7.52 24.93 -4.46
N PRO A 140 -6.61 25.89 -4.73
CA PRO A 140 -5.93 26.64 -3.67
C PRO A 140 -6.90 27.20 -2.63
N ARG A 141 -8.04 27.72 -3.06
CA ARG A 141 -9.06 28.31 -2.20
C ARG A 141 -9.77 27.28 -1.32
N GLU A 142 -10.06 26.10 -1.86
CA GLU A 142 -10.63 25.00 -1.11
C GLU A 142 -9.67 24.48 -0.04
N ARG A 143 -8.36 24.45 -0.33
CA ARG A 143 -7.32 24.07 0.64
C ARG A 143 -7.21 25.07 1.80
N GLU A 144 -7.25 26.38 1.49
CA GLU A 144 -7.23 27.44 2.53
C GLU A 144 -8.44 27.33 3.46
N VAL A 145 -9.63 27.17 2.88
CA VAL A 145 -10.87 27.00 3.66
C VAL A 145 -10.82 25.73 4.50
N MET A 146 -10.39 24.61 3.93
CA MET A 146 -10.25 23.34 4.66
C MET A 146 -9.29 23.48 5.85
N THR A 147 -8.11 24.06 5.63
CA THR A 147 -7.11 24.23 6.68
C THR A 147 -7.61 25.08 7.82
N ALA A 148 -8.24 26.21 7.54
CA ALA A 148 -8.79 27.11 8.54
C ALA A 148 -9.93 26.44 9.35
N ILE A 149 -10.82 25.70 8.69
CA ILE A 149 -11.90 24.96 9.37
C ILE A 149 -11.30 23.83 10.25
N ALA A 150 -10.27 23.11 9.76
CA ALA A 150 -9.61 22.06 10.53
C ALA A 150 -8.88 22.59 11.77
N GLN A 151 -8.51 23.87 11.78
CA GLN A 151 -7.97 24.58 12.96
C GLN A 151 -9.07 25.04 13.93
N GLY A 152 -10.33 24.74 13.68
CA GLY A 152 -11.46 25.08 14.54
C GLY A 152 -12.08 26.46 14.28
N MET A 153 -11.70 27.16 13.20
CA MET A 153 -12.27 28.46 12.88
C MET A 153 -13.73 28.34 12.42
N THR A 154 -14.57 29.25 12.86
CA THR A 154 -15.95 29.40 12.40
C THR A 154 -16.01 29.93 10.98
N HIS A 155 -17.11 29.72 10.26
CA HIS A 155 -17.30 30.26 8.90
C HIS A 155 -17.14 31.79 8.82
N ARG A 156 -17.44 32.50 9.91
CA ARG A 156 -17.29 33.96 10.02
C ARG A 156 -15.81 34.35 10.08
N GLU A 157 -15.04 33.67 10.91
CA GLU A 157 -13.60 33.88 11.06
C GLU A 157 -12.85 33.53 9.78
N VAL A 158 -13.16 32.38 9.17
CA VAL A 158 -12.60 31.99 7.86
C VAL A 158 -12.94 33.02 6.79
N GLY A 159 -14.20 33.51 6.76
CA GLY A 159 -14.62 34.57 5.85
C GLY A 159 -13.82 35.86 6.02
N ALA A 160 -13.62 36.30 7.26
CA ALA A 160 -12.79 37.46 7.58
C ALA A 160 -11.33 37.27 7.18
N LEU A 161 -10.75 36.10 7.50
CA LEU A 161 -9.35 35.74 7.16
C LEU A 161 -9.11 35.75 5.65
N LEU A 162 -10.06 35.19 4.91
CA LEU A 162 -9.89 34.95 3.47
C LEU A 162 -10.54 36.02 2.57
N GLY A 163 -11.18 37.03 3.15
CA GLY A 163 -11.84 38.14 2.40
C GLY A 163 -13.06 37.69 1.60
N ILE A 164 -13.83 36.71 2.12
CA ILE A 164 -15.04 36.18 1.47
C ILE A 164 -16.22 36.13 2.44
N SER A 165 -17.45 36.02 1.90
CA SER A 165 -18.62 35.89 2.76
C SER A 165 -18.66 34.55 3.50
N PRO A 166 -19.25 34.46 4.71
CA PRO A 166 -19.47 33.19 5.39
C PRO A 166 -20.26 32.16 4.55
N ARG A 167 -21.15 32.62 3.71
CA ARG A 167 -21.90 31.79 2.76
C ARG A 167 -20.99 31.20 1.68
N THR A 168 -20.01 31.96 1.22
CA THR A 168 -18.99 31.47 0.27
C THR A 168 -18.09 30.43 0.91
N VAL A 169 -17.74 30.60 2.21
CA VAL A 169 -17.00 29.60 2.99
C VAL A 169 -17.78 28.28 3.06
N GLU A 170 -19.08 28.35 3.33
CA GLU A 170 -19.95 27.16 3.38
C GLU A 170 -19.97 26.41 2.03
N VAL A 171 -20.05 27.15 0.91
CA VAL A 171 -19.99 26.56 -0.44
C VAL A 171 -18.65 25.85 -0.68
N HIS A 172 -17.53 26.50 -0.35
CA HIS A 172 -16.21 25.86 -0.48
C HIS A 172 -16.08 24.64 0.41
N LYS A 173 -16.53 24.72 1.67
CA LYS A 173 -16.57 23.56 2.58
C LYS A 173 -17.36 22.38 1.99
N GLY A 174 -18.54 22.64 1.43
CA GLY A 174 -19.35 21.60 0.78
C GLY A 174 -18.60 20.92 -0.36
N ARG A 175 -17.96 21.69 -1.24
CA ARG A 175 -17.13 21.15 -2.34
C ARG A 175 -15.93 20.36 -1.84
N VAL A 176 -15.26 20.81 -0.77
CA VAL A 176 -14.17 20.09 -0.15
C VAL A 176 -14.65 18.75 0.40
N MET A 177 -15.76 18.74 1.13
CA MET A 177 -16.35 17.51 1.68
C MET A 177 -16.73 16.52 0.57
N GLU A 178 -17.33 17.01 -0.51
CA GLU A 178 -17.68 16.19 -1.68
C GLU A 178 -16.45 15.59 -2.35
N LYS A 179 -15.42 16.39 -2.65
CA LYS A 179 -14.18 15.95 -3.30
C LYS A 179 -13.38 14.96 -2.45
N LEU A 180 -13.38 15.14 -1.13
CA LEU A 180 -12.67 14.26 -0.19
C LEU A 180 -13.53 13.07 0.27
N GLY A 181 -14.82 13.02 -0.08
CA GLY A 181 -15.75 12.01 0.39
C GLY A 181 -16.05 12.08 1.89
N ALA A 182 -15.76 13.20 2.56
CA ALA A 182 -15.99 13.39 3.98
C ALA A 182 -17.48 13.60 4.27
N LYS A 183 -18.05 12.77 5.15
CA LYS A 183 -19.47 12.86 5.53
C LYS A 183 -19.70 13.79 6.73
N THR A 184 -18.67 13.98 7.56
CA THR A 184 -18.73 14.81 8.77
C THR A 184 -17.54 15.76 8.87
N LEU A 185 -17.71 16.83 9.66
CA LEU A 185 -16.61 17.75 9.96
C LEU A 185 -15.46 17.02 10.67
N ALA A 186 -15.78 16.09 11.57
CA ALA A 186 -14.78 15.30 12.28
C ALA A 186 -13.90 14.46 11.33
N GLU A 187 -14.50 13.88 10.28
CA GLU A 187 -13.76 13.18 9.23
C GLU A 187 -12.84 14.14 8.47
N LEU A 188 -13.33 15.31 8.10
CA LEU A 188 -12.53 16.34 7.42
C LEU A 188 -11.33 16.78 8.25
N VAL A 189 -11.52 17.02 9.54
CA VAL A 189 -10.43 17.38 10.47
C VAL A 189 -9.40 16.26 10.57
N ARG A 190 -9.85 15.01 10.76
CA ARG A 190 -8.96 13.84 10.80
C ARG A 190 -8.14 13.71 9.53
N MET A 191 -8.78 13.80 8.35
CA MET A 191 -8.09 13.73 7.06
C MET A 191 -7.02 14.83 6.91
N ASN A 192 -7.27 16.03 7.42
CA ASN A 192 -6.29 17.12 7.38
C ASN A 192 -5.10 16.87 8.31
N ILE A 193 -5.30 16.27 9.48
CA ILE A 193 -4.24 15.91 10.43
C ILE A 193 -3.37 14.78 9.85
N GLU A 194 -3.98 13.73 9.33
CA GLU A 194 -3.26 12.59 8.72
C GLU A 194 -2.38 13.00 7.53
N ARG A 195 -2.76 14.06 6.80
CA ARG A 195 -1.96 14.62 5.70
C ARG A 195 -0.73 15.39 6.17
N ALA A 196 -0.78 16.01 7.36
CA ALA A 196 0.28 16.88 7.87
C ALA A 196 1.46 16.12 8.47
N HIS A 197 1.34 14.79 8.60
CA HIS A 197 2.37 13.85 9.08
C HIS A 197 2.87 12.98 7.96
#